data_7342f66351f639af82e216706bac7404
#
_entry.id   7342f66351f639af82e216706bac7404
#
_cell.length_a   1.000
_cell.length_b   1.000
_cell.length_c   1.000
_cell.angle_alpha   90.00
_cell.angle_beta   90.00
_cell.angle_gamma   90.00
#
_symmetry.space_group_name_H-M   'P 1'
#
loop_
_entity.id
_entity.type
_entity.pdbx_description
1 polymer ?
#
loop_
_entity_poly.entity_id
_entity_poly.type
_entity_poly.pdbx_seq_one_letter_code
_entity_poly.pdbx_strand_id
1 'polypeptide(L)'
;MKTVIFSWQQKCDNMPQTETANFWGLGDGLKGIITTYQYCKKYNYKFILDIHKHPIRHFLKYSDTTYSTFLDSISVPFVQDVSRYIQTNQHLDVIPLFSNSQQFETIDEDTKILIRNILVLKDKSSLNTTYNTFHFRLGDLNIKQNNNIDQVFSVCLNILKTKSKSGDYMCSDSFFFKQKVAEILPDLNILNKDTQSGHVGYETDLEKIKTTIDDLQLLTNSTCIYSYNIYGGLSSFSYIIAKCFDIQHIIC
;
A
#
# COMPACT_ATOMS: atom_id res chain seq x y z
N MET A 1 20.56 23.49 -4.03
CA MET A 1 19.25 22.81 -4.29
C MET A 1 18.84 22.15 -2.99
N LYS A 2 17.65 22.45 -2.46
CA LYS A 2 17.14 21.85 -1.22
C LYS A 2 16.77 20.40 -1.40
N THR A 3 16.93 19.61 -0.35
CA THR A 3 16.63 18.18 -0.36
C THR A 3 15.47 17.92 0.59
N VAL A 4 14.44 17.25 0.11
CA VAL A 4 13.34 16.73 0.93
C VAL A 4 13.50 15.21 1.03
N ILE A 5 13.54 14.69 2.25
CA ILE A 5 13.67 13.26 2.51
C ILE A 5 12.34 12.75 3.03
N PHE A 6 11.69 11.90 2.24
CA PHE A 6 10.57 11.10 2.73
C PHE A 6 11.11 9.84 3.41
N SER A 7 11.01 9.78 4.73
CA SER A 7 11.42 8.61 5.50
C SER A 7 10.22 7.70 5.72
N TRP A 8 10.15 6.61 4.96
CA TRP A 8 9.06 5.63 5.12
C TRP A 8 9.33 4.76 6.34
N GLN A 9 8.53 4.96 7.38
CA GLN A 9 8.66 4.28 8.67
C GLN A 9 7.36 3.55 9.01
N GLN A 10 7.47 2.52 9.87
CA GLN A 10 6.28 1.88 10.42
C GLN A 10 5.62 2.75 11.50
N LYS A 11 6.45 3.45 12.29
CA LYS A 11 6.01 4.29 13.41
C LYS A 11 6.80 5.61 13.38
N CYS A 12 6.13 6.72 13.67
CA CYS A 12 6.74 8.02 13.90
C CYS A 12 6.58 8.44 15.35
N ASP A 13 7.62 9.06 15.94
CA ASP A 13 7.66 9.42 17.35
C ASP A 13 6.60 10.43 17.76
N ASN A 14 6.11 11.26 16.83
CA ASN A 14 5.12 12.33 17.07
C ASN A 14 3.70 11.97 16.61
N MET A 15 3.38 10.69 16.40
CA MET A 15 2.02 10.28 16.09
C MET A 15 1.11 10.34 17.31
N PRO A 16 -0.13 10.85 17.17
CA PRO A 16 -1.12 10.75 18.23
C PRO A 16 -1.30 9.29 18.64
N GLN A 17 -1.14 9.00 19.92
CA GLN A 17 -1.30 7.64 20.47
C GLN A 17 -2.79 7.29 20.64
N THR A 18 -3.55 7.29 19.58
CA THR A 18 -4.88 6.67 19.59
C THR A 18 -4.74 5.24 19.11
N GLU A 19 -5.24 4.29 19.87
CA GLU A 19 -5.01 2.85 19.71
C GLU A 19 -5.32 2.24 18.35
N THR A 20 -5.94 2.98 17.45
CA THR A 20 -6.38 2.51 16.13
C THR A 20 -5.84 3.32 14.93
N ALA A 21 -5.15 4.44 15.16
CA ALA A 21 -4.85 5.41 14.09
C ALA A 21 -3.39 5.46 13.63
N ASN A 22 -2.48 4.67 14.20
CA ASN A 22 -1.04 4.94 14.13
C ASN A 22 -0.26 4.12 13.10
N PHE A 23 -0.94 3.31 12.28
CA PHE A 23 -0.24 2.38 11.41
C PHE A 23 -0.77 2.50 9.99
N TRP A 24 0.04 3.11 9.14
CA TRP A 24 -0.34 3.34 7.77
C TRP A 24 0.02 2.15 6.89
N GLY A 25 -0.98 1.63 6.21
CA GLY A 25 -0.79 0.57 5.22
C GLY A 25 0.04 1.03 4.02
N LEU A 26 0.37 0.08 3.15
CA LEU A 26 1.17 0.33 1.95
C LEU A 26 0.58 1.46 1.08
N GLY A 27 -0.73 1.46 0.87
CA GLY A 27 -1.40 2.50 0.09
C GLY A 27 -1.26 3.90 0.68
N ASP A 28 -1.28 4.02 2.01
CA ASP A 28 -1.15 5.32 2.68
C ASP A 28 0.29 5.84 2.60
N GLY A 29 1.29 4.97 2.76
CA GLY A 29 2.68 5.34 2.51
C GLY A 29 2.91 5.84 1.09
N LEU A 30 2.34 5.16 0.10
CA LEU A 30 2.43 5.58 -1.30
C LEU A 30 1.77 6.94 -1.56
N LYS A 31 0.63 7.26 -0.92
CA LYS A 31 0.04 8.62 -1.01
C LYS A 31 1.01 9.70 -0.55
N GLY A 32 1.65 9.49 0.60
CA GLY A 32 2.64 10.43 1.13
C GLY A 32 3.85 10.60 0.21
N ILE A 33 4.36 9.51 -0.35
CA ILE A 33 5.47 9.54 -1.33
C ILE A 33 5.06 10.35 -2.57
N ILE A 34 3.91 10.07 -3.17
CA ILE A 34 3.40 10.76 -4.35
C ILE A 34 3.24 12.25 -4.07
N THR A 35 2.56 12.61 -2.97
CA THR A 35 2.36 14.00 -2.56
C THR A 35 3.69 14.75 -2.42
N THR A 36 4.64 14.15 -1.70
CA THR A 36 5.93 14.77 -1.44
C THR A 36 6.76 14.92 -2.72
N TYR A 37 6.78 13.88 -3.56
CA TYR A 37 7.52 13.91 -4.83
C TYR A 37 6.98 14.97 -5.78
N GLN A 38 5.65 15.04 -5.98
CA GLN A 38 5.05 16.04 -6.86
C GLN A 38 5.29 17.47 -6.36
N TYR A 39 5.28 17.66 -5.03
CA TYR A 39 5.67 18.95 -4.44
C TYR A 39 7.13 19.29 -4.75
N CYS A 40 8.04 18.35 -4.54
CA CYS A 40 9.47 18.53 -4.84
C CYS A 40 9.70 18.87 -6.32
N LYS A 41 9.05 18.18 -7.22
CA LYS A 41 9.09 18.42 -8.66
C LYS A 41 8.62 19.84 -9.01
N LYS A 42 7.46 20.26 -8.45
CA LYS A 42 6.88 21.59 -8.68
C LYS A 42 7.81 22.72 -8.28
N TYR A 43 8.59 22.57 -7.21
CA TYR A 43 9.45 23.61 -6.65
C TYR A 43 10.95 23.37 -6.88
N ASN A 44 11.30 22.42 -7.72
CA ASN A 44 12.68 22.06 -8.06
C ASN A 44 13.53 21.70 -6.83
N TYR A 45 12.95 20.90 -5.91
CA TYR A 45 13.65 20.30 -4.78
C TYR A 45 14.11 18.89 -5.13
N LYS A 46 15.27 18.47 -4.58
CA LYS A 46 15.70 17.09 -4.66
C LYS A 46 14.81 16.23 -3.76
N PHE A 47 14.19 15.20 -4.31
CA PHE A 47 13.44 14.19 -3.56
C PHE A 47 14.32 12.98 -3.26
N ILE A 48 14.29 12.51 -2.01
CA ILE A 48 14.91 11.26 -1.58
C ILE A 48 13.85 10.44 -0.84
N LEU A 49 13.74 9.17 -1.19
CA LEU A 49 12.96 8.21 -0.42
C LEU A 49 13.92 7.37 0.42
N ASP A 50 13.73 7.34 1.71
CA ASP A 50 14.44 6.46 2.62
C ASP A 50 13.49 5.41 3.21
N ILE A 51 13.85 4.13 3.08
CA ILE A 51 13.08 2.99 3.60
C ILE A 51 13.89 2.12 4.56
N HIS A 52 15.04 2.61 5.05
CA HIS A 52 15.98 1.78 5.82
C HIS A 52 15.38 1.21 7.12
N LYS A 53 14.44 1.94 7.75
CA LYS A 53 13.75 1.49 8.97
C LYS A 53 12.47 0.71 8.69
N HIS A 54 12.01 0.65 7.43
CA HIS A 54 10.77 -0.05 7.09
C HIS A 54 11.04 -1.50 6.65
N PRO A 55 10.34 -2.51 7.18
CA PRO A 55 10.60 -3.92 6.85
C PRO A 55 10.36 -4.26 5.38
N ILE A 56 9.59 -3.45 4.63
CA ILE A 56 9.37 -3.61 3.19
C ILE A 56 10.69 -3.61 2.38
N ARG A 57 11.77 -3.01 2.91
CA ARG A 57 13.12 -3.00 2.31
C ARG A 57 13.66 -4.41 2.00
N HIS A 58 13.19 -5.40 2.74
CA HIS A 58 13.62 -6.79 2.53
C HIS A 58 13.09 -7.35 1.21
N PHE A 59 12.01 -6.81 0.68
CA PHE A 59 11.30 -7.31 -0.49
C PHE A 59 11.47 -6.44 -1.74
N LEU A 60 11.81 -5.15 -1.59
CA LEU A 60 12.00 -4.24 -2.71
C LEU A 60 13.47 -4.21 -3.17
N LYS A 61 13.68 -4.02 -4.49
CA LYS A 61 15.01 -3.74 -5.03
C LYS A 61 15.48 -2.33 -4.72
N TYR A 62 14.56 -1.41 -4.49
CA TYR A 62 14.87 -0.04 -4.11
C TYR A 62 15.66 -0.02 -2.79
N SER A 63 16.79 0.70 -2.80
CA SER A 63 17.62 0.91 -1.61
C SER A 63 18.41 2.19 -1.77
N ASP A 64 17.93 3.31 -1.23
CA ASP A 64 18.72 4.52 -1.04
C ASP A 64 18.99 4.68 0.46
N THR A 65 20.26 4.66 0.84
CA THR A 65 20.71 4.78 2.23
C THR A 65 21.54 6.03 2.46
N THR A 66 21.58 6.94 1.49
CA THR A 66 22.43 8.15 1.53
C THR A 66 22.24 8.97 2.80
N TYR A 67 21.02 9.00 3.35
CA TYR A 67 20.68 9.78 4.53
C TYR A 67 20.34 8.95 5.76
N SER A 68 20.53 7.64 5.74
CA SER A 68 20.11 6.75 6.83
C SER A 68 20.75 7.14 8.17
N THR A 69 22.06 7.40 8.21
CA THR A 69 22.77 7.85 9.43
C THR A 69 22.23 9.18 9.96
N PHE A 70 21.93 10.14 9.09
CA PHE A 70 21.30 11.39 9.48
C PHE A 70 19.91 11.15 10.07
N LEU A 71 19.08 10.32 9.43
CA LEU A 71 17.74 9.99 9.91
C LEU A 71 17.75 9.19 11.22
N ASP A 72 18.82 8.45 11.51
CA ASP A 72 19.01 7.75 12.78
C ASP A 72 19.30 8.70 13.94
N SER A 73 19.84 9.90 13.64
CA SER A 73 20.20 10.91 14.64
C SER A 73 19.08 11.89 14.97
N ILE A 74 17.93 11.81 14.28
CA ILE A 74 16.82 12.75 14.45
C ILE A 74 15.49 12.03 14.61
N SER A 75 14.50 12.72 15.19
CA SER A 75 13.09 12.33 15.12
C SER A 75 12.48 12.86 13.83
N VAL A 76 11.99 11.97 12.97
CA VAL A 76 11.33 12.37 11.72
C VAL A 76 9.87 12.72 12.01
N PRO A 77 9.42 13.95 11.71
CA PRO A 77 8.07 14.36 12.01
C PRO A 77 7.05 13.71 11.06
N PHE A 78 5.91 13.33 11.63
CA PHE A 78 4.72 13.02 10.85
C PHE A 78 4.02 14.32 10.42
N VAL A 79 3.70 14.41 9.13
CA VAL A 79 3.20 15.64 8.50
C VAL A 79 1.88 15.37 7.79
N GLN A 80 0.81 16.05 8.18
CA GLN A 80 -0.48 15.98 7.51
C GLN A 80 -0.55 16.91 6.29
N ASP A 81 0.02 18.12 6.38
CA ASP A 81 0.10 19.07 5.28
C ASP A 81 1.56 19.20 4.82
N VAL A 82 1.91 18.41 3.81
CA VAL A 82 3.26 18.36 3.25
C VAL A 82 3.67 19.70 2.66
N SER A 83 2.77 20.37 1.95
CA SER A 83 3.06 21.64 1.30
C SER A 83 3.40 22.72 2.31
N ARG A 84 2.57 22.90 3.33
CA ARG A 84 2.76 23.86 4.41
C ARG A 84 4.03 23.56 5.21
N TYR A 85 4.26 22.28 5.53
CA TYR A 85 5.44 21.88 6.30
C TYR A 85 6.74 22.21 5.57
N ILE A 86 6.84 21.86 4.28
CA ILE A 86 8.04 22.16 3.48
C ILE A 86 8.23 23.68 3.35
N GLN A 87 7.16 24.44 3.10
CA GLN A 87 7.24 25.91 3.03
C GLN A 87 7.73 26.54 4.34
N THR A 88 7.24 26.09 5.49
CA THR A 88 7.66 26.61 6.80
C THR A 88 9.13 26.30 7.09
N ASN A 89 9.64 25.18 6.59
CA ASN A 89 11.01 24.72 6.82
C ASN A 89 11.98 25.05 5.67
N GLN A 90 11.64 26.00 4.80
CA GLN A 90 12.50 26.41 3.68
C GLN A 90 13.87 26.98 4.08
N HIS A 91 14.08 27.33 5.34
CA HIS A 91 15.39 27.75 5.85
C HIS A 91 16.38 26.58 5.99
N LEU A 92 15.91 25.32 6.00
CA LEU A 92 16.73 24.13 6.09
C LEU A 92 17.21 23.68 4.70
N ASP A 93 18.43 23.15 4.62
CA ASP A 93 18.98 22.51 3.42
C ASP A 93 18.43 21.11 3.20
N VAL A 94 18.12 20.42 4.30
CA VAL A 94 17.54 19.06 4.33
C VAL A 94 16.28 19.08 5.16
N ILE A 95 15.17 18.66 4.57
CA ILE A 95 13.83 18.66 5.20
C ILE A 95 13.33 17.20 5.28
N PRO A 96 13.48 16.54 6.42
CA PRO A 96 12.95 15.20 6.63
C PRO A 96 11.47 15.23 6.99
N LEU A 97 10.69 14.28 6.47
CA LEU A 97 9.28 14.09 6.82
C LEU A 97 8.80 12.67 6.56
N PHE A 98 7.68 12.34 7.20
CA PHE A 98 6.83 11.20 6.85
C PHE A 98 5.37 11.68 6.73
N SER A 99 4.61 11.12 5.81
CA SER A 99 3.21 11.52 5.57
C SER A 99 2.39 10.38 4.97
N ASN A 100 1.09 10.41 5.22
CA ASN A 100 0.09 9.62 4.51
C ASN A 100 -0.87 10.51 3.71
N SER A 101 -0.55 11.78 3.61
CA SER A 101 -1.42 12.79 3.01
C SER A 101 -1.59 12.56 1.51
N GLN A 102 -2.81 12.73 1.04
CA GLN A 102 -3.13 12.80 -0.38
C GLN A 102 -3.47 14.24 -0.74
N GLN A 103 -2.48 14.98 -1.25
CA GLN A 103 -2.62 16.36 -1.72
C GLN A 103 -2.45 16.46 -3.25
N PHE A 104 -2.89 15.42 -3.96
CA PHE A 104 -2.86 15.36 -5.42
C PHE A 104 -4.22 14.92 -5.96
N GLU A 105 -4.62 15.46 -7.08
CA GLU A 105 -5.80 15.04 -7.84
C GLU A 105 -5.44 14.03 -8.93
N THR A 106 -4.28 14.25 -9.56
CA THR A 106 -3.76 13.41 -10.63
C THR A 106 -2.35 12.94 -10.32
N ILE A 107 -1.96 11.80 -10.90
CA ILE A 107 -0.59 11.26 -10.83
C ILE A 107 0.00 11.38 -12.22
N ASP A 108 1.01 12.24 -12.38
CA ASP A 108 1.69 12.43 -13.66
C ASP A 108 2.63 11.24 -13.99
N GLU A 109 3.06 11.15 -15.25
CA GLU A 109 3.82 9.99 -15.72
C GLU A 109 5.18 9.83 -15.01
N ASP A 110 5.90 10.92 -14.71
CA ASP A 110 7.17 10.83 -13.97
C ASP A 110 6.93 10.26 -12.56
N THR A 111 5.83 10.64 -11.91
CA THR A 111 5.44 10.10 -10.61
C THR A 111 5.09 8.62 -10.70
N LYS A 112 4.37 8.21 -11.75
CA LYS A 112 4.08 6.78 -11.98
C LYS A 112 5.38 5.99 -12.19
N ILE A 113 6.29 6.49 -13.00
CA ILE A 113 7.62 5.88 -13.23
C ILE A 113 8.37 5.73 -11.90
N LEU A 114 8.39 6.77 -11.06
CA LEU A 114 9.01 6.70 -9.74
C LEU A 114 8.40 5.58 -8.90
N ILE A 115 7.07 5.52 -8.78
CA ILE A 115 6.39 4.49 -7.98
C ILE A 115 6.65 3.08 -8.53
N ARG A 116 6.60 2.90 -9.85
CA ARG A 116 6.92 1.62 -10.50
C ARG A 116 8.35 1.17 -10.19
N ASN A 117 9.32 2.10 -10.18
CA ASN A 117 10.71 1.81 -9.86
C ASN A 117 10.91 1.46 -8.37
N ILE A 118 10.21 2.15 -7.46
CA ILE A 118 10.24 1.86 -6.03
C ILE A 118 9.69 0.45 -5.76
N LEU A 119 8.59 0.08 -6.41
CA LEU A 119 7.87 -1.17 -6.16
C LEU A 119 8.43 -2.39 -6.94
N VAL A 120 9.64 -2.29 -7.49
CA VAL A 120 10.30 -3.45 -8.09
C VAL A 120 10.66 -4.46 -7.01
N LEU A 121 10.06 -5.65 -7.06
CA LEU A 121 10.30 -6.73 -6.11
C LEU A 121 11.63 -7.44 -6.37
N LYS A 122 12.31 -7.90 -5.31
CA LYS A 122 13.52 -8.74 -5.39
C LYS A 122 13.18 -10.10 -5.96
N ASP A 123 12.15 -10.72 -5.40
CA ASP A 123 11.66 -12.03 -5.82
C ASP A 123 10.30 -11.85 -6.49
N LYS A 124 10.14 -12.47 -7.64
CA LYS A 124 8.88 -12.47 -8.39
C LYS A 124 8.40 -13.89 -8.52
N SER A 125 7.18 -14.17 -8.07
CA SER A 125 6.51 -15.42 -8.36
C SER A 125 6.17 -15.49 -9.85
N SER A 126 6.21 -16.69 -10.43
CA SER A 126 5.67 -16.91 -11.78
C SER A 126 4.16 -16.85 -11.72
N LEU A 127 3.58 -15.80 -12.28
CA LEU A 127 2.12 -15.63 -12.40
C LEU A 127 1.70 -15.87 -13.85
N ASN A 128 0.44 -16.19 -14.06
CA ASN A 128 -0.15 -16.20 -15.39
C ASN A 128 0.07 -14.86 -16.08
N THR A 129 0.15 -14.83 -17.40
CA THR A 129 0.44 -13.62 -18.16
C THR A 129 -0.75 -12.65 -18.26
N THR A 130 -1.99 -13.16 -18.05
CA THR A 130 -3.21 -12.36 -18.19
C THR A 130 -4.24 -12.83 -17.18
N TYR A 131 -4.62 -11.98 -16.23
CA TYR A 131 -5.63 -12.28 -15.22
C TYR A 131 -6.22 -10.99 -14.64
N ASN A 132 -7.37 -11.12 -13.98
CA ASN A 132 -7.92 -10.08 -13.14
C ASN A 132 -7.64 -10.41 -11.67
N THR A 133 -7.54 -9.37 -10.83
CA THR A 133 -7.42 -9.53 -9.38
C THR A 133 -8.64 -8.99 -8.69
N PHE A 134 -9.19 -9.78 -7.76
CA PHE A 134 -10.27 -9.39 -6.86
C PHE A 134 -9.66 -9.07 -5.50
N HIS A 135 -9.68 -7.81 -5.10
CA HIS A 135 -9.12 -7.32 -3.84
C HIS A 135 -10.23 -6.96 -2.85
N PHE A 136 -10.31 -7.71 -1.76
CA PHE A 136 -11.30 -7.50 -0.70
C PHE A 136 -10.63 -6.99 0.58
N ARG A 137 -10.89 -5.72 0.93
CA ARG A 137 -10.44 -5.09 2.17
C ARG A 137 -11.50 -5.26 3.24
N LEU A 138 -11.41 -6.30 4.06
CA LEU A 138 -12.44 -6.71 5.01
C LEU A 138 -12.01 -6.50 6.47
N GLY A 139 -10.75 -6.77 6.81
CA GLY A 139 -10.21 -6.65 8.16
C GLY A 139 -10.81 -7.65 9.15
N ASP A 140 -10.05 -8.65 9.57
CA ASP A 140 -10.57 -9.71 10.46
C ASP A 140 -11.12 -9.21 11.80
N LEU A 141 -10.58 -8.12 12.34
CA LEU A 141 -11.09 -7.52 13.58
C LEU A 141 -12.50 -6.96 13.41
N ASN A 142 -12.75 -6.26 12.29
CA ASN A 142 -14.08 -5.71 12.01
C ASN A 142 -15.09 -6.80 11.70
N ILE A 143 -14.64 -7.85 11.03
CA ILE A 143 -15.46 -9.03 10.77
C ILE A 143 -15.94 -9.66 12.07
N LYS A 144 -15.04 -9.85 13.08
CA LYS A 144 -15.40 -10.43 14.37
C LYS A 144 -16.37 -9.57 15.20
N GLN A 145 -16.34 -8.27 14.98
CA GLN A 145 -17.20 -7.30 15.71
C GLN A 145 -18.51 -6.99 14.97
N ASN A 146 -18.64 -7.41 13.71
CA ASN A 146 -19.78 -7.08 12.88
C ASN A 146 -20.80 -8.23 12.86
N ASN A 147 -22.00 -7.98 13.38
CA ASN A 147 -23.10 -8.94 13.36
C ASN A 147 -23.60 -9.31 11.96
N ASN A 148 -23.11 -8.63 10.89
CA ASN A 148 -23.51 -8.84 9.51
C ASN A 148 -22.42 -9.50 8.65
N ILE A 149 -21.52 -10.26 9.25
CA ILE A 149 -20.39 -10.93 8.53
C ILE A 149 -20.88 -11.78 7.35
N ASP A 150 -21.96 -12.55 7.56
CA ASP A 150 -22.49 -13.43 6.51
C ASP A 150 -23.05 -12.64 5.32
N GLN A 151 -23.61 -11.48 5.58
CA GLN A 151 -24.07 -10.58 4.51
C GLN A 151 -22.89 -10.03 3.70
N VAL A 152 -21.84 -9.55 4.37
CA VAL A 152 -20.60 -9.07 3.71
C VAL A 152 -19.98 -10.18 2.87
N PHE A 153 -19.84 -11.38 3.43
CA PHE A 153 -19.29 -12.52 2.71
C PHE A 153 -20.16 -12.91 1.52
N SER A 154 -21.49 -12.85 1.67
CA SER A 154 -22.42 -13.15 0.57
C SER A 154 -22.28 -12.15 -0.58
N VAL A 155 -22.13 -10.85 -0.29
CA VAL A 155 -21.87 -9.82 -1.30
C VAL A 155 -20.56 -10.12 -2.03
N CYS A 156 -19.46 -10.31 -1.29
CA CYS A 156 -18.15 -10.60 -1.86
C CYS A 156 -18.13 -11.90 -2.70
N LEU A 157 -18.78 -12.97 -2.22
CA LEU A 157 -18.91 -14.21 -2.95
C LEU A 157 -19.75 -14.06 -4.23
N ASN A 158 -20.81 -13.24 -4.20
CA ASN A 158 -21.60 -12.95 -5.39
C ASN A 158 -20.77 -12.20 -6.45
N ILE A 159 -19.95 -11.25 -6.03
CA ILE A 159 -19.00 -10.55 -6.93
C ILE A 159 -18.07 -11.57 -7.61
N LEU A 160 -17.46 -12.48 -6.82
CA LEU A 160 -16.59 -13.51 -7.36
C LEU A 160 -17.33 -14.43 -8.33
N LYS A 161 -18.47 -15.02 -7.92
CA LYS A 161 -19.26 -15.94 -8.76
C LYS A 161 -19.71 -15.34 -10.08
N THR A 162 -19.99 -14.02 -10.11
CA THR A 162 -20.52 -13.34 -11.29
C THR A 162 -19.45 -12.78 -12.21
N LYS A 163 -18.26 -12.47 -11.69
CA LYS A 163 -17.24 -11.72 -12.42
C LYS A 163 -15.92 -12.47 -12.63
N SER A 164 -15.57 -13.42 -11.76
CA SER A 164 -14.31 -14.16 -11.91
C SER A 164 -14.36 -15.23 -13.00
N LYS A 165 -13.19 -15.49 -13.57
CA LYS A 165 -12.97 -16.52 -14.59
C LYS A 165 -11.83 -17.44 -14.14
N SER A 166 -11.73 -18.61 -14.77
CA SER A 166 -10.57 -19.49 -14.57
C SER A 166 -9.27 -18.74 -14.86
N GLY A 167 -8.31 -18.85 -13.95
CA GLY A 167 -7.03 -18.16 -14.01
C GLY A 167 -6.98 -16.80 -13.31
N ASP A 168 -8.11 -16.23 -12.89
CA ASP A 168 -8.14 -15.00 -12.08
C ASP A 168 -7.63 -15.27 -10.65
N TYR A 169 -7.28 -14.20 -9.95
CA TYR A 169 -6.76 -14.26 -8.59
C TYR A 169 -7.63 -13.47 -7.62
N MET A 170 -7.62 -13.91 -6.36
CA MET A 170 -8.23 -13.17 -5.26
C MET A 170 -7.19 -12.94 -4.17
N CYS A 171 -7.19 -11.73 -3.62
CA CYS A 171 -6.48 -11.36 -2.41
C CYS A 171 -7.39 -10.64 -1.39
N SER A 172 -7.10 -10.84 -0.12
CA SER A 172 -7.84 -10.21 0.98
C SER A 172 -6.98 -10.17 2.23
N ASP A 173 -7.18 -9.14 3.04
CA ASP A 173 -6.63 -9.06 4.39
C ASP A 173 -7.39 -9.92 5.42
N SER A 174 -8.52 -10.52 5.02
CA SER A 174 -9.27 -11.47 5.84
C SER A 174 -8.86 -12.91 5.57
N PHE A 175 -8.23 -13.52 6.57
CA PHE A 175 -7.89 -14.94 6.56
C PHE A 175 -9.14 -15.82 6.45
N PHE A 176 -10.18 -15.54 7.25
CA PHE A 176 -11.42 -16.30 7.24
C PHE A 176 -12.13 -16.25 5.89
N PHE A 177 -12.13 -15.09 5.23
CA PHE A 177 -12.73 -14.96 3.91
C PHE A 177 -11.96 -15.75 2.86
N LYS A 178 -10.62 -15.72 2.89
CA LYS A 178 -9.78 -16.51 1.98
C LYS A 178 -10.09 -18.00 2.08
N GLN A 179 -10.19 -18.54 3.30
CA GLN A 179 -10.53 -19.96 3.52
C GLN A 179 -11.93 -20.28 2.98
N LYS A 180 -12.94 -19.46 3.30
CA LYS A 180 -14.32 -19.68 2.80
C LYS A 180 -14.41 -19.65 1.29
N VAL A 181 -13.67 -18.75 0.62
CA VAL A 181 -13.61 -18.70 -0.84
C VAL A 181 -12.93 -19.95 -1.41
N ALA A 182 -11.84 -20.42 -0.81
CA ALA A 182 -11.15 -21.63 -1.25
C ALA A 182 -12.04 -22.89 -1.19
N GLU A 183 -12.95 -22.97 -0.22
CA GLU A 183 -13.93 -24.06 -0.11
C GLU A 183 -15.02 -23.98 -1.18
N ILE A 184 -15.51 -22.77 -1.50
CA ILE A 184 -16.67 -22.57 -2.37
C ILE A 184 -16.27 -22.44 -3.85
N LEU A 185 -15.10 -21.88 -4.12
CA LEU A 185 -14.57 -21.61 -5.46
C LEU A 185 -13.15 -22.18 -5.58
N PRO A 186 -13.00 -23.52 -5.60
CA PRO A 186 -11.69 -24.19 -5.58
C PRO A 186 -10.83 -23.88 -6.82
N ASP A 187 -11.45 -23.47 -7.94
CA ASP A 187 -10.76 -23.11 -9.19
C ASP A 187 -10.23 -21.67 -9.21
N LEU A 188 -10.56 -20.86 -8.20
CA LEU A 188 -10.04 -19.49 -8.08
C LEU A 188 -8.66 -19.51 -7.41
N ASN A 189 -7.71 -18.81 -8.02
CA ASN A 189 -6.36 -18.74 -7.44
C ASN A 189 -6.34 -17.81 -6.22
N ILE A 190 -5.90 -18.34 -5.09
CA ILE A 190 -5.72 -17.57 -3.84
C ILE A 190 -4.32 -17.81 -3.34
N LEU A 191 -3.44 -16.78 -3.44
CA LEU A 191 -2.12 -16.89 -2.85
C LEU A 191 -2.22 -16.79 -1.33
N ASN A 192 -1.36 -17.55 -0.63
CA ASN A 192 -1.26 -17.50 0.84
C ASN A 192 -2.61 -17.71 1.53
N LYS A 193 -3.45 -18.63 1.02
CA LYS A 193 -4.79 -18.90 1.56
C LYS A 193 -4.77 -19.34 3.03
N ASP A 194 -3.69 -20.01 3.44
CA ASP A 194 -3.52 -20.55 4.79
C ASP A 194 -2.69 -19.61 5.71
N THR A 195 -2.37 -18.42 5.24
CA THR A 195 -1.56 -17.45 5.99
C THR A 195 -2.33 -16.15 6.21
N GLN A 196 -2.29 -15.63 7.43
CA GLN A 196 -2.84 -14.32 7.74
C GLN A 196 -1.96 -13.23 7.10
N SER A 197 -2.58 -12.28 6.41
CA SER A 197 -1.86 -11.14 5.83
C SER A 197 -1.37 -10.19 6.93
N GLY A 198 -0.11 -9.77 6.83
CA GLY A 198 0.48 -8.81 7.75
C GLY A 198 0.26 -7.37 7.31
N HIS A 199 -0.05 -6.50 8.25
CA HIS A 199 -0.19 -5.07 7.98
C HIS A 199 1.18 -4.40 8.01
N VAL A 200 1.69 -3.96 6.87
CA VAL A 200 3.06 -3.42 6.73
C VAL A 200 3.37 -2.21 7.63
N GLY A 201 2.35 -1.54 8.18
CA GLY A 201 2.53 -0.39 9.06
C GLY A 201 2.98 -0.75 10.48
N TYR A 202 2.77 -1.98 10.95
CA TYR A 202 3.12 -2.38 12.33
C TYR A 202 3.60 -3.83 12.46
N GLU A 203 3.41 -4.66 11.44
CA GLU A 203 3.86 -6.06 11.47
C GLU A 203 5.38 -6.13 11.36
N THR A 204 6.01 -6.95 12.19
CA THR A 204 7.45 -7.21 12.18
C THR A 204 7.80 -8.60 11.65
N ASP A 205 6.83 -9.50 11.61
CA ASP A 205 6.97 -10.82 11.04
C ASP A 205 7.06 -10.73 9.51
N LEU A 206 8.23 -11.03 8.97
CA LEU A 206 8.51 -10.92 7.54
C LEU A 206 7.68 -11.88 6.70
N GLU A 207 7.30 -13.06 7.21
CA GLU A 207 6.44 -14.00 6.47
C GLU A 207 5.03 -13.43 6.28
N LYS A 208 4.50 -12.78 7.31
CA LYS A 208 3.20 -12.10 7.20
C LYS A 208 3.27 -10.87 6.29
N ILE A 209 4.36 -10.09 6.35
CA ILE A 209 4.58 -8.96 5.44
C ILE A 209 4.67 -9.47 4.00
N LYS A 210 5.37 -10.60 3.80
CA LYS A 210 5.49 -11.22 2.48
C LYS A 210 4.13 -11.48 1.83
N THR A 211 3.11 -11.89 2.58
CA THR A 211 1.77 -12.09 2.01
C THR A 211 1.20 -10.80 1.40
N THR A 212 1.42 -9.65 2.03
CA THR A 212 1.00 -8.35 1.48
C THR A 212 1.84 -7.96 0.25
N ILE A 213 3.11 -8.37 0.21
CA ILE A 213 3.96 -8.18 -0.97
C ILE A 213 3.52 -9.08 -2.13
N ASP A 214 3.09 -10.30 -1.85
CA ASP A 214 2.51 -11.19 -2.86
C ASP A 214 1.19 -10.60 -3.42
N ASP A 215 0.34 -10.02 -2.56
CA ASP A 215 -0.84 -9.26 -2.99
C ASP A 215 -0.47 -8.05 -3.85
N LEU A 216 0.60 -7.33 -3.50
CA LEU A 216 1.15 -6.24 -4.32
C LEU A 216 1.56 -6.75 -5.70
N GLN A 217 2.24 -7.89 -5.78
CA GLN A 217 2.63 -8.51 -7.05
C GLN A 217 1.41 -8.88 -7.90
N LEU A 218 0.36 -9.45 -7.29
CA LEU A 218 -0.89 -9.72 -7.99
C LEU A 218 -1.50 -8.46 -8.58
N LEU A 219 -1.63 -7.42 -7.78
CA LEU A 219 -2.24 -6.17 -8.21
C LEU A 219 -1.44 -5.49 -9.33
N THR A 220 -0.12 -5.43 -9.22
CA THR A 220 0.74 -4.72 -10.21
C THR A 220 0.83 -5.41 -11.56
N ASN A 221 0.45 -6.68 -11.67
CA ASN A 221 0.48 -7.46 -12.91
C ASN A 221 -0.92 -7.78 -13.45
N SER A 222 -1.98 -7.25 -12.82
CA SER A 222 -3.36 -7.49 -13.23
C SER A 222 -3.73 -6.74 -14.50
N THR A 223 -4.64 -7.31 -15.28
CA THR A 223 -5.32 -6.61 -16.38
C THR A 223 -6.41 -5.67 -15.86
N CYS A 224 -7.15 -6.13 -14.85
CA CYS A 224 -8.19 -5.36 -14.18
C CYS A 224 -8.20 -5.71 -12.68
N ILE A 225 -8.43 -4.69 -11.85
CA ILE A 225 -8.60 -4.84 -10.40
C ILE A 225 -10.07 -4.58 -10.06
N TYR A 226 -10.75 -5.58 -9.52
CA TYR A 226 -12.05 -5.45 -8.87
C TYR A 226 -11.81 -5.27 -7.37
N SER A 227 -12.33 -4.21 -6.76
CA SER A 227 -12.12 -3.97 -5.33
C SER A 227 -13.40 -3.76 -4.56
N TYR A 228 -13.45 -4.31 -3.36
CA TYR A 228 -14.48 -4.09 -2.36
C TYR A 228 -13.82 -3.71 -1.03
N ASN A 229 -14.40 -2.74 -0.34
CA ASN A 229 -13.90 -2.25 0.94
C ASN A 229 -15.05 -2.09 1.94
N ILE A 230 -15.01 -2.87 3.02
CA ILE A 230 -16.04 -2.86 4.08
C ILE A 230 -16.16 -1.51 4.80
N TYR A 231 -15.09 -0.71 4.81
CA TYR A 231 -15.06 0.61 5.45
C TYR A 231 -15.76 1.70 4.63
N GLY A 232 -16.28 1.34 3.45
CA GLY A 232 -16.79 2.30 2.46
C GLY A 232 -15.67 2.98 1.68
N GLY A 233 -15.98 3.42 0.47
CA GLY A 233 -15.05 4.12 -0.39
C GLY A 233 -13.93 3.25 -0.98
N LEU A 234 -12.86 3.90 -1.40
CA LEU A 234 -11.74 3.27 -2.09
C LEU A 234 -10.72 2.68 -1.11
N SER A 235 -10.28 1.45 -1.34
CA SER A 235 -9.04 0.97 -0.73
C SER A 235 -7.85 1.72 -1.33
N SER A 236 -7.14 2.48 -0.50
CA SER A 236 -5.94 3.22 -0.94
C SER A 236 -4.92 2.31 -1.62
N PHE A 237 -4.78 1.08 -1.18
CA PHE A 237 -3.83 0.12 -1.72
C PHE A 237 -4.11 -0.20 -3.19
N SER A 238 -5.27 -0.78 -3.50
CA SER A 238 -5.64 -1.13 -4.87
C SER A 238 -5.80 0.09 -5.76
N TYR A 239 -6.34 1.19 -5.23
CA TYR A 239 -6.54 2.43 -5.98
C TYR A 239 -5.22 3.04 -6.47
N ILE A 240 -4.26 3.23 -5.56
CA ILE A 240 -2.95 3.82 -5.92
C ILE A 240 -2.18 2.92 -6.89
N ILE A 241 -2.20 1.61 -6.67
CA ILE A 241 -1.57 0.67 -7.59
C ILE A 241 -2.20 0.76 -8.98
N ALA A 242 -3.53 0.70 -9.07
CA ALA A 242 -4.22 0.81 -10.35
C ALA A 242 -3.84 2.10 -11.11
N LYS A 243 -3.80 3.24 -10.39
CA LYS A 243 -3.44 4.54 -10.98
C LYS A 243 -1.98 4.60 -11.43
N CYS A 244 -1.05 4.06 -10.63
CA CYS A 244 0.38 4.09 -10.97
C CYS A 244 0.77 3.11 -12.06
N PHE A 245 0.04 2.00 -12.23
CA PHE A 245 0.33 0.96 -13.22
C PHE A 245 -0.61 0.98 -14.42
N ASP A 246 -1.47 2.00 -14.53
CA ASP A 246 -2.45 2.17 -15.62
C ASP A 246 -3.39 0.95 -15.79
N ILE A 247 -3.77 0.35 -14.66
CA ILE A 247 -4.64 -0.82 -14.60
C ILE A 247 -6.09 -0.36 -14.46
N GLN A 248 -7.00 -1.00 -15.19
CA GLN A 248 -8.42 -0.75 -15.02
C GLN A 248 -8.84 -1.09 -13.58
N HIS A 249 -9.57 -0.17 -12.92
CA HIS A 249 -10.02 -0.34 -11.53
C HIS A 249 -11.54 -0.22 -11.46
N ILE A 250 -12.19 -1.25 -10.95
CA ILE A 250 -13.65 -1.35 -10.80
C ILE A 250 -13.96 -1.50 -9.30
N ILE A 251 -14.75 -0.57 -8.79
CA ILE A 251 -15.27 -0.62 -7.42
C ILE A 251 -16.56 -1.44 -7.45
N CYS A 252 -16.67 -2.41 -6.54
CA CYS A 252 -17.78 -3.33 -6.44
C CYS A 252 -18.68 -3.01 -5.24
#